data_494c35121eb97f058f6ae56cbe42e8e8
#
_entry.id   494c35121eb97f058f6ae56cbe42e8e8
#
_cell.length_a   1.000
_cell.length_b   1.000
_cell.length_c   1.000
_cell.angle_alpha   90.00
_cell.angle_beta   90.00
_cell.angle_gamma   90.00
#
_symmetry.space_group_name_H-M   'P 1'
#
loop_
_entity.id
_entity.type
_entity.pdbx_description
1 polymer ?
#
loop_
_entity_poly.entity_id
_entity_poly.type
_entity_poly.pdbx_seq_one_letter_code
_entity_poly.pdbx_strand_id
1 'polypeptide(L)'
;PAYNTFEGRVDKLMDIFSFIETKFADKDKFEVTEWAAQYGIPCGPVMSMKELAHDPSLQKVGTVVEVVDEIRGNHLTVGAPFKFSGFQPEITRAPLLGEHTDEVLKELGLDDAKIKELHAKQVV
;
A
#
# COMPACT_ATOMS: atom_id res chain seq x y z
N PRO A 1 14.38 7.41 41.16
CA PRO A 1 14.08 6.07 41.67
C PRO A 1 12.82 5.47 41.06
N ALA A 2 11.72 6.26 40.91
CA ALA A 2 10.44 5.75 40.40
C ALA A 2 10.52 5.19 38.96
N TYR A 3 11.36 5.73 38.08
CA TYR A 3 11.52 5.28 36.70
C TYR A 3 12.44 4.06 36.52
N ASN A 4 13.10 3.59 37.60
CA ASN A 4 14.07 2.49 37.53
C ASN A 4 13.42 1.10 37.62
N THR A 5 12.15 1.01 38.01
CA THR A 5 11.37 -0.21 38.09
C THR A 5 10.28 -0.23 37.06
N PHE A 6 9.80 -1.43 36.67
CA PHE A 6 8.69 -1.55 35.73
C PHE A 6 7.42 -0.92 36.30
N GLU A 7 7.05 -1.28 37.52
CA GLU A 7 5.86 -0.75 38.22
C GLU A 7 5.90 0.78 38.32
N GLY A 8 7.03 1.34 38.72
CA GLY A 8 7.21 2.78 38.83
C GLY A 8 7.08 3.51 37.48
N ARG A 9 7.48 2.88 36.36
CA ARG A 9 7.24 3.45 35.03
C ARG A 9 5.79 3.36 34.61
N VAL A 10 5.09 2.27 34.94
CA VAL A 10 3.64 2.14 34.67
C VAL A 10 2.86 3.18 35.44
N ASP A 11 3.14 3.38 36.73
CA ASP A 11 2.49 4.41 37.56
C ASP A 11 2.72 5.84 37.03
N LYS A 12 3.82 6.05 36.32
CA LYS A 12 4.24 7.35 35.77
C LYS A 12 4.09 7.45 34.24
N LEU A 13 3.33 6.54 33.63
CA LEU A 13 3.23 6.44 32.16
C LEU A 13 2.73 7.74 31.51
N MET A 14 1.71 8.36 32.08
CA MET A 14 1.16 9.62 31.57
C MET A 14 2.15 10.79 31.70
N ASP A 15 2.90 10.85 32.81
CA ASP A 15 3.95 11.84 33.00
C ASP A 15 5.05 11.68 31.94
N ILE A 16 5.41 10.43 31.62
CA ILE A 16 6.41 10.09 30.57
C ILE A 16 5.89 10.53 29.20
N PHE A 17 4.64 10.23 28.85
CA PHE A 17 4.05 10.63 27.57
C PHE A 17 3.99 12.16 27.43
N SER A 18 3.49 12.86 28.44
CA SER A 18 3.44 14.33 28.42
C SER A 18 4.83 14.97 28.28
N PHE A 19 5.84 14.37 28.91
CA PHE A 19 7.22 14.82 28.76
C PHE A 19 7.73 14.62 27.33
N ILE A 20 7.49 13.43 26.74
CA ILE A 20 7.87 13.12 25.34
C ILE A 20 7.16 14.06 24.37
N GLU A 21 5.84 14.22 24.49
CA GLU A 21 5.05 15.13 23.66
C GLU A 21 5.59 16.55 23.72
N THR A 22 5.85 17.06 24.93
CA THR A 22 6.40 18.41 25.09
C THR A 22 7.79 18.58 24.45
N LYS A 23 8.63 17.54 24.50
CA LYS A 23 9.98 17.57 23.93
C LYS A 23 10.01 17.51 22.41
N PHE A 24 9.01 16.90 21.79
CA PHE A 24 8.96 16.67 20.35
C PHE A 24 7.80 17.40 19.64
N ALA A 25 7.08 18.27 20.36
CA ALA A 25 5.92 18.99 19.83
C ALA A 25 6.22 19.84 18.57
N ASP A 26 7.43 20.34 18.47
CA ASP A 26 7.93 21.16 17.36
C ASP A 26 8.75 20.38 16.32
N LYS A 27 8.84 19.06 16.46
CA LYS A 27 9.65 18.19 15.62
C LYS A 27 8.83 17.43 14.59
N ASP A 28 9.42 17.25 13.41
CA ASP A 28 8.90 16.31 12.42
C ASP A 28 9.16 14.87 12.86
N LYS A 29 8.27 13.96 12.45
CA LYS A 29 8.38 12.54 12.79
C LYS A 29 9.67 11.86 12.30
N PHE A 30 10.22 12.34 11.19
CA PHE A 30 11.50 11.84 10.67
C PHE A 30 12.67 12.35 11.50
N GLU A 31 12.65 13.62 11.91
CA GLU A 31 13.63 14.19 12.82
C GLU A 31 13.68 13.42 14.16
N VAL A 32 12.49 13.10 14.72
CA VAL A 32 12.39 12.29 15.94
C VAL A 32 12.97 10.89 15.74
N THR A 33 12.68 10.27 14.60
CA THR A 33 13.20 8.93 14.26
C THR A 33 14.73 8.94 14.13
N GLU A 34 15.29 9.93 13.42
CA GLU A 34 16.74 10.08 13.28
C GLU A 34 17.42 10.35 14.62
N TRP A 35 16.81 11.21 15.43
CA TRP A 35 17.31 11.48 16.79
C TRP A 35 17.30 10.19 17.63
N ALA A 36 16.22 9.43 17.64
CA ALA A 36 16.10 8.18 18.39
C ALA A 36 17.16 7.14 17.96
N ALA A 37 17.43 7.05 16.66
CA ALA A 37 18.43 6.15 16.10
C ALA A 37 19.85 6.44 16.62
N GLN A 38 20.22 7.71 16.83
CA GLN A 38 21.52 8.10 17.37
C GLN A 38 21.76 7.57 18.79
N TYR A 39 20.69 7.32 19.54
CA TYR A 39 20.74 6.76 20.89
C TYR A 39 20.41 5.27 20.94
N GLY A 40 20.31 4.60 19.78
CA GLY A 40 19.97 3.18 19.71
C GLY A 40 18.55 2.85 20.16
N ILE A 41 17.63 3.83 20.12
CA ILE A 41 16.23 3.65 20.49
C ILE A 41 15.46 3.18 19.25
N PRO A 42 14.87 1.97 19.25
CA PRO A 42 14.04 1.50 18.15
C PRO A 42 12.81 2.40 17.99
N CYS A 43 12.73 3.09 16.86
CA CYS A 43 11.67 4.02 16.57
C CYS A 43 11.44 4.06 15.05
N GLY A 44 10.20 4.24 14.61
CA GLY A 44 9.84 4.42 13.20
C GLY A 44 8.69 5.41 13.05
N PRO A 45 8.66 6.17 11.95
CA PRO A 45 7.59 7.13 11.71
C PRO A 45 6.30 6.40 11.33
N VAL A 46 5.17 6.86 11.81
CA VAL A 46 3.86 6.44 11.31
C VAL A 46 3.58 7.18 10.01
N MET A 47 3.54 6.45 8.91
CA MET A 47 3.35 6.99 7.57
C MET A 47 1.88 7.03 7.18
N SER A 48 1.44 8.12 6.57
CA SER A 48 0.15 8.18 5.88
C SER A 48 0.18 7.38 4.57
N MET A 49 -0.97 7.00 4.05
CA MET A 49 -1.07 6.31 2.75
C MET A 49 -0.49 7.16 1.61
N LYS A 50 -0.63 8.46 1.67
CA LYS A 50 -0.04 9.38 0.69
C LYS A 50 1.49 9.34 0.72
N GLU A 51 2.08 9.34 1.90
CA GLU A 51 3.54 9.25 2.07
C GLU A 51 4.06 7.88 1.59
N LEU A 52 3.37 6.79 1.96
CA LEU A 52 3.74 5.45 1.50
C LEU A 52 3.68 5.32 -0.02
N ALA A 53 2.63 5.87 -0.66
CA ALA A 53 2.48 5.82 -2.12
C ALA A 53 3.64 6.54 -2.85
N HIS A 54 4.23 7.56 -2.25
CA HIS A 54 5.31 8.35 -2.86
C HIS A 54 6.70 8.05 -2.26
N ASP A 55 6.82 7.04 -1.40
CA ASP A 55 8.09 6.65 -0.82
C ASP A 55 9.00 6.00 -1.88
N PRO A 56 10.18 6.60 -2.17
CA PRO A 56 11.08 6.09 -3.21
C PRO A 56 11.61 4.68 -2.92
N SER A 57 11.73 4.31 -1.64
CA SER A 57 12.20 2.99 -1.25
C SER A 57 11.17 1.91 -1.55
N LEU A 58 9.89 2.20 -1.31
CA LEU A 58 8.78 1.30 -1.63
C LEU A 58 8.57 1.14 -3.14
N GLN A 59 8.76 2.22 -3.91
CA GLN A 59 8.75 2.17 -5.37
C GLN A 59 9.93 1.37 -5.91
N LYS A 60 11.14 1.62 -5.40
CA LYS A 60 12.35 0.88 -5.82
C LYS A 60 12.26 -0.61 -5.60
N VAL A 61 11.65 -1.03 -4.49
CA VAL A 61 11.46 -2.47 -4.20
C VAL A 61 10.19 -3.03 -4.83
N GLY A 62 9.39 -2.22 -5.53
CA GLY A 62 8.18 -2.67 -6.22
C GLY A 62 7.03 -3.03 -5.27
N THR A 63 7.02 -2.50 -4.05
CA THR A 63 5.86 -2.57 -3.15
C THR A 63 4.78 -1.59 -3.58
N VAL A 64 5.20 -0.44 -4.13
CA VAL A 64 4.34 0.52 -4.81
C VAL A 64 4.74 0.53 -6.28
N VAL A 65 3.78 0.41 -7.18
CA VAL A 65 3.98 0.43 -8.63
C VAL A 65 3.01 1.40 -9.29
N GLU A 66 3.41 1.95 -10.42
CA GLU A 66 2.52 2.74 -11.27
C GLU A 66 1.82 1.81 -12.26
N VAL A 67 0.51 1.95 -12.35
CA VAL A 67 -0.31 1.30 -13.38
C VAL A 67 -0.61 2.33 -14.46
N VAL A 68 -0.25 2.00 -15.70
CA VAL A 68 -0.64 2.78 -16.87
C VAL A 68 -2.08 2.43 -17.23
N ASP A 69 -2.97 3.40 -17.16
CA ASP A 69 -4.38 3.24 -17.50
C ASP A 69 -4.80 4.40 -18.43
N GLU A 70 -4.85 4.12 -19.72
CA GLU A 70 -5.20 5.11 -20.76
C GLU A 70 -6.65 5.58 -20.66
N ILE A 71 -7.50 4.85 -19.93
CA ILE A 71 -8.94 5.11 -19.83
C ILE A 71 -9.27 5.93 -18.59
N ARG A 72 -8.68 5.54 -17.43
CA ARG A 72 -8.97 6.18 -16.12
C ARG A 72 -7.87 7.10 -15.64
N GLY A 73 -6.71 7.11 -16.32
CA GLY A 73 -5.50 7.81 -15.91
C GLY A 73 -4.56 6.93 -15.07
N ASN A 74 -3.27 7.19 -15.21
CA ASN A 74 -2.23 6.48 -14.45
C ASN A 74 -2.43 6.67 -12.95
N HIS A 75 -2.17 5.62 -12.20
CA HIS A 75 -2.30 5.65 -10.74
C HIS A 75 -1.29 4.73 -10.06
N LEU A 76 -0.99 5.03 -8.79
CA LEU A 76 -0.16 4.18 -7.96
C LEU A 76 -1.02 3.12 -7.26
N THR A 77 -0.50 1.90 -7.21
CA THR A 77 -1.13 0.79 -6.51
C THR A 77 -0.10 -0.08 -5.81
N VAL A 78 -0.58 -1.06 -5.05
CA VAL A 78 0.28 -2.03 -4.39
C VAL A 78 0.77 -3.04 -5.42
N GLY A 79 2.07 -3.28 -5.46
CA GLY A 79 2.70 -4.31 -6.28
C GLY A 79 2.49 -5.73 -5.72
N ALA A 80 3.10 -6.71 -6.37
CA ALA A 80 3.02 -8.09 -5.89
C ALA A 80 3.76 -8.26 -4.54
N PRO A 81 3.10 -8.84 -3.52
CA PRO A 81 3.70 -9.02 -2.20
C PRO A 81 4.80 -10.08 -2.18
N PHE A 82 4.78 -11.01 -3.14
CA PHE A 82 5.77 -12.06 -3.27
C PHE A 82 6.67 -11.80 -4.47
N LYS A 83 7.96 -12.08 -4.31
CA LYS A 83 8.97 -11.97 -5.36
C LYS A 83 9.60 -13.31 -5.61
N PHE A 84 9.69 -13.70 -6.88
CA PHE A 84 10.26 -14.96 -7.34
C PHE A 84 11.47 -14.69 -8.23
N SER A 85 12.52 -15.49 -8.11
CA SER A 85 13.74 -15.32 -8.93
C SER A 85 13.52 -15.59 -10.43
N GLY A 86 12.56 -16.44 -10.78
CA GLY A 86 12.25 -16.84 -12.16
C GLY A 86 10.99 -16.22 -12.74
N PHE A 87 10.31 -15.32 -12.01
CA PHE A 87 9.06 -14.73 -12.45
C PHE A 87 8.90 -13.30 -11.93
N GLN A 88 8.57 -12.39 -12.82
CA GLN A 88 8.21 -10.99 -12.48
C GLN A 88 6.71 -10.82 -12.77
N PRO A 89 5.87 -10.61 -11.76
CA PRO A 89 4.46 -10.36 -11.98
C PRO A 89 4.27 -9.01 -12.67
N GLU A 90 3.51 -9.01 -13.76
CA GLU A 90 3.09 -7.80 -14.42
C GLU A 90 1.84 -7.25 -13.74
N ILE A 91 1.88 -5.99 -13.33
CA ILE A 91 0.74 -5.32 -12.72
C ILE A 91 0.14 -4.38 -13.77
N THR A 92 -0.98 -4.78 -14.30
CA THR A 92 -1.72 -4.05 -15.34
C THR A 92 -3.00 -3.43 -14.76
N ARG A 93 -3.65 -2.58 -15.55
CA ARG A 93 -4.95 -2.01 -15.16
C ARG A 93 -6.02 -3.09 -14.95
N ALA A 94 -6.96 -2.82 -14.09
CA ALA A 94 -8.14 -3.66 -13.98
C ALA A 94 -9.02 -3.52 -15.25
N PRO A 95 -9.60 -4.63 -15.73
CA PRO A 95 -10.50 -4.59 -16.90
C PRO A 95 -11.74 -3.71 -16.65
N LEU A 96 -12.32 -3.22 -17.72
CA LEU A 96 -13.63 -2.58 -17.67
C LEU A 96 -14.74 -3.63 -17.53
N LEU A 97 -15.91 -3.17 -17.12
CA LEU A 97 -17.08 -4.04 -17.06
C LEU A 97 -17.37 -4.64 -18.44
N GLY A 98 -17.39 -5.96 -18.54
CA GLY A 98 -17.66 -6.69 -19.78
C GLY A 98 -16.51 -6.74 -20.78
N GLU A 99 -15.34 -6.18 -20.49
CA GLU A 99 -14.22 -6.09 -21.44
C GLU A 99 -13.78 -7.45 -22.02
N HIS A 100 -13.85 -8.51 -21.23
CA HIS A 100 -13.46 -9.86 -21.64
C HIS A 100 -14.66 -10.80 -21.89
N THR A 101 -15.89 -10.27 -21.96
CA THR A 101 -17.10 -11.09 -22.10
C THR A 101 -17.02 -11.97 -23.35
N ASP A 102 -16.70 -11.41 -24.50
CA ASP A 102 -16.67 -12.15 -25.77
C ASP A 102 -15.52 -13.18 -25.80
N GLU A 103 -14.39 -12.84 -25.22
CA GLU A 103 -13.23 -13.72 -25.08
C GLU A 103 -13.59 -14.98 -24.24
N VAL A 104 -14.16 -14.76 -23.06
CA VAL A 104 -14.60 -15.85 -22.18
C VAL A 104 -15.69 -16.71 -22.83
N LEU A 105 -16.62 -16.10 -23.53
CA LEU A 105 -17.67 -16.86 -24.24
C LEU A 105 -17.09 -17.73 -25.37
N LYS A 106 -16.07 -17.24 -26.09
CA LYS A 106 -15.33 -18.01 -27.10
C LYS A 106 -14.55 -19.18 -26.47
N GLU A 107 -13.89 -18.96 -25.35
CA GLU A 107 -13.21 -20.03 -24.60
C GLU A 107 -14.18 -21.14 -24.16
N LEU A 108 -15.43 -20.78 -23.86
CA LEU A 108 -16.51 -21.72 -23.55
C LEU A 108 -17.09 -22.40 -24.78
N GLY A 109 -16.58 -22.12 -25.98
CA GLY A 109 -16.96 -22.78 -27.24
C GLY A 109 -18.15 -22.14 -27.95
N LEU A 110 -18.57 -20.93 -27.58
CA LEU A 110 -19.61 -20.22 -28.32
C LEU A 110 -18.99 -19.59 -29.58
N ASP A 111 -19.73 -19.70 -30.69
CA ASP A 111 -19.35 -19.03 -31.93
C ASP A 111 -19.78 -17.56 -31.95
N ASP A 112 -19.23 -16.78 -32.92
CA ASP A 112 -19.51 -15.34 -33.05
C ASP A 112 -20.99 -15.05 -33.30
N ALA A 113 -21.73 -15.96 -33.94
CA ALA A 113 -23.15 -15.79 -34.21
C ALA A 113 -23.97 -15.86 -32.92
N LYS A 114 -23.62 -16.82 -32.04
CA LYS A 114 -24.26 -16.98 -30.74
C LYS A 114 -23.96 -15.86 -29.80
N ILE A 115 -22.71 -15.38 -29.78
CA ILE A 115 -22.30 -14.22 -28.97
C ILE A 115 -23.07 -12.96 -29.39
N LYS A 116 -23.18 -12.68 -30.67
CA LYS A 116 -24.02 -11.57 -31.21
C LYS A 116 -25.48 -11.69 -30.82
N GLU A 117 -26.03 -12.91 -30.81
CA GLU A 117 -27.40 -13.15 -30.33
C GLU A 117 -27.56 -12.80 -28.85
N LEU A 118 -26.60 -13.16 -28.01
CA LEU A 118 -26.61 -12.86 -26.57
C LEU A 118 -26.57 -11.34 -26.32
N HIS A 119 -25.70 -10.61 -27.02
CA HIS A 119 -25.67 -9.15 -26.98
C HIS A 119 -26.99 -8.52 -27.43
N ALA A 120 -27.56 -8.99 -28.56
CA ALA A 120 -28.82 -8.48 -29.07
C ALA A 120 -30.00 -8.67 -28.10
N LYS A 121 -29.93 -9.72 -27.28
CA LYS A 121 -30.92 -10.01 -26.25
C LYS A 121 -30.59 -9.37 -24.88
N GLN A 122 -29.50 -8.62 -24.77
CA GLN A 122 -29.02 -8.01 -23.53
C GLN A 122 -28.83 -9.04 -22.40
N VAL A 123 -28.36 -10.24 -22.72
CA VAL A 123 -28.02 -11.28 -21.75
C VAL A 123 -26.60 -11.06 -21.22
N VAL A 124 -25.75 -10.52 -22.07
CA VAL A 124 -24.36 -10.16 -21.79
C VAL A 124 -24.05 -8.78 -22.32
#